data_05027823967bcb9d4c27718783935e1c
#
_entry.id   05027823967bcb9d4c27718783935e1c
#
_cell.length_a   1.000
_cell.length_b   1.000
_cell.length_c   1.000
_cell.angle_alpha   90.00
_cell.angle_beta   90.00
_cell.angle_gamma   90.00
#
_symmetry.space_group_name_H-M   'P 1'
#
loop_
_entity.id
_entity.type
_entity.pdbx_description
1 polymer ?
#
loop_
_entity_poly.entity_id
_entity_poly.type
_entity_poly.pdbx_seq_one_letter_code
_entity_poly.pdbx_strand_id
1 'polypeptide(L)'
;MGNPGLLHRGFSVVLFNTQNQLLVQQRADAKYTFPGHFTDSCSSHPLYVPEELEEEDAVGVRRAALRRLQAELGIPQDQISIKDITFMTRKYQKCQSDAVWGDHEIGYLLLVRKDLTLNPDPREVRSYSYMSQEDVQGLLDREARGAEKITRWFRSMVEDFLLPWWPYLEDVSPFVEPDKIYGL
;
A
#
# COMPACT_ATOMS: atom_id res chain seq x y z
N MET A 1 -4.77 -11.45 10.68
CA MET A 1 -4.05 -12.65 10.24
C MET A 1 -2.85 -12.84 11.13
N GLY A 2 -2.93 -13.75 12.02
CA GLY A 2 -1.91 -13.86 13.04
C GLY A 2 -1.18 -15.19 13.10
N ASN A 3 -1.40 -16.09 12.17
CA ASN A 3 -0.70 -17.36 12.17
C ASN A 3 0.60 -17.24 11.37
N PRO A 4 1.78 -17.25 12.03
CA PRO A 4 3.05 -17.02 11.34
C PRO A 4 3.44 -18.12 10.35
N GLY A 5 2.76 -19.26 10.35
CA GLY A 5 3.04 -20.36 9.41
C GLY A 5 2.21 -20.31 8.13
N LEU A 6 1.15 -19.50 8.07
CA LEU A 6 0.24 -19.48 6.93
C LEU A 6 0.62 -18.40 5.91
N LEU A 7 0.84 -18.85 4.68
CA LEU A 7 1.03 -17.94 3.55
C LEU A 7 -0.33 -17.37 3.14
N HIS A 8 -0.41 -16.05 3.01
CA HIS A 8 -1.63 -15.37 2.58
C HIS A 8 -1.29 -14.25 1.61
N ARG A 9 -2.32 -13.72 0.94
CA ARG A 9 -2.17 -12.58 0.04
C ARG A 9 -2.51 -11.29 0.75
N GLY A 10 -1.72 -10.27 0.47
CA GLY A 10 -2.01 -8.92 0.89
C GLY A 10 -1.77 -7.96 -0.27
N PHE A 11 -2.08 -6.70 -0.06
CA PHE A 11 -1.81 -5.67 -1.06
C PHE A 11 -1.45 -4.35 -0.38
N SER A 12 -0.69 -3.56 -1.12
CA SER A 12 -0.39 -2.17 -0.80
C SER A 12 -0.74 -1.32 -2.01
N VAL A 13 -1.51 -0.27 -1.78
CA VAL A 13 -1.82 0.72 -2.81
C VAL A 13 -0.92 1.93 -2.60
N VAL A 14 -0.27 2.37 -3.68
CA VAL A 14 0.40 3.64 -3.72
C VAL A 14 -0.46 4.59 -4.55
N LEU A 15 -1.01 5.60 -3.89
CA LEU A 15 -1.92 6.58 -4.49
C LEU A 15 -1.16 7.88 -4.73
N PHE A 16 -1.01 8.22 -6.01
CA PHE A 16 -0.45 9.50 -6.42
C PHE A 16 -1.55 10.41 -6.93
N ASN A 17 -1.41 11.70 -6.68
CA ASN A 17 -2.22 12.69 -7.38
C ASN A 17 -1.59 13.02 -8.74
N THR A 18 -2.26 13.88 -9.53
CA THR A 18 -1.76 14.27 -10.86
C THR A 18 -0.55 15.18 -10.79
N GLN A 19 -0.18 15.67 -9.61
CA GLN A 19 1.06 16.42 -9.37
C GLN A 19 2.20 15.52 -8.94
N ASN A 20 2.01 14.19 -9.02
CA ASN A 20 3.01 13.18 -8.68
C ASN A 20 3.43 13.23 -7.20
N GLN A 21 2.48 13.57 -6.33
CA GLN A 21 2.67 13.48 -4.88
C GLN A 21 2.01 12.21 -4.37
N LEU A 22 2.72 11.52 -3.49
CA LEU A 22 2.28 10.27 -2.87
C LEU A 22 1.43 10.55 -1.64
N LEU A 23 0.26 9.92 -1.55
CA LEU A 23 -0.53 9.93 -0.33
C LEU A 23 0.15 9.03 0.72
N VAL A 24 0.59 9.65 1.80
CA VAL A 24 1.18 8.96 2.95
C VAL A 24 0.24 9.12 4.14
N GLN A 25 -0.10 8.03 4.79
CA GLN A 25 -0.92 8.07 5.98
C GLN A 25 -0.11 7.77 7.23
N GLN A 26 -0.58 8.27 8.37
CA GLN A 26 -0.10 7.88 9.68
C GLN A 26 -1.19 7.02 10.33
N ARG A 27 -0.83 5.82 10.75
CA ARG A 27 -1.77 4.85 11.32
C ARG A 27 -2.35 5.37 12.63
N ALA A 28 -3.64 5.10 12.84
CA ALA A 28 -4.30 5.49 14.07
C ALA A 28 -3.64 4.84 15.29
N ASP A 29 -3.68 5.53 16.44
CA ASP A 29 -3.06 5.04 17.66
C ASP A 29 -3.74 3.79 18.20
N ALA A 30 -5.00 3.56 17.83
CA ALA A 30 -5.78 2.38 18.24
C ALA A 30 -5.48 1.11 17.45
N LYS A 31 -4.61 1.18 16.42
CA LYS A 31 -4.25 0.00 15.64
C LYS A 31 -3.41 -0.96 16.48
N TYR A 32 -3.67 -2.28 16.33
CA TYR A 32 -2.91 -3.31 17.04
C TYR A 32 -1.46 -3.41 16.57
N THR A 33 -1.22 -3.15 15.28
CA THR A 33 0.11 -3.24 14.70
C THR A 33 0.56 -1.87 14.25
N PHE A 34 1.80 -1.54 14.58
CA PHE A 34 2.47 -0.31 14.14
C PHE A 34 1.62 0.96 14.34
N PRO A 35 1.07 1.19 15.57
CA PRO A 35 0.30 2.42 15.83
C PRO A 35 1.18 3.65 15.64
N GLY A 36 0.62 4.71 15.07
CA GLY A 36 1.32 5.98 14.89
C GLY A 36 2.42 5.97 13.82
N HIS A 37 2.64 4.85 13.15
CA HIS A 37 3.66 4.76 12.09
C HIS A 37 3.14 5.38 10.80
N PHE A 38 4.04 6.03 10.08
CA PHE A 38 3.79 6.44 8.69
C PHE A 38 3.84 5.22 7.78
N THR A 39 2.97 5.19 6.79
CA THR A 39 2.85 4.05 5.90
C THR A 39 2.28 4.48 4.53
N ASP A 40 2.18 3.50 3.63
CA ASP A 40 1.61 3.68 2.30
C ASP A 40 0.15 4.15 2.34
N SER A 41 -0.38 4.43 1.17
CA SER A 41 -1.72 5.03 1.04
C SER A 41 -2.82 4.12 1.59
N CYS A 42 -2.75 2.81 1.32
CA CYS A 42 -3.72 1.85 1.81
C CYS A 42 -3.14 0.44 1.72
N SER A 43 -3.22 -0.33 2.79
CA SER A 43 -2.77 -1.74 2.83
C SER A 43 -3.82 -2.59 3.50
N SER A 44 -4.11 -3.77 2.94
CA SER A 44 -5.04 -4.72 3.53
C SER A 44 -4.92 -6.09 2.86
N HIS A 45 -5.95 -6.89 3.00
CA HIS A 45 -6.01 -8.27 2.50
C HIS A 45 -7.31 -8.51 1.74
N PRO A 46 -7.30 -9.35 0.69
CA PRO A 46 -8.52 -9.80 0.05
C PRO A 46 -9.37 -10.65 1.02
N LEU A 47 -10.68 -10.59 0.85
CA LEU A 47 -11.60 -11.49 1.54
C LEU A 47 -11.62 -12.85 0.83
N TYR A 48 -11.97 -13.90 1.58
CA TYR A 48 -12.15 -15.23 1.02
C TYR A 48 -13.54 -15.34 0.40
N VAL A 49 -13.76 -14.62 -0.69
CA VAL A 49 -14.97 -14.64 -1.50
C VAL A 49 -14.57 -14.76 -2.97
N PRO A 50 -15.40 -15.38 -3.83
CA PRO A 50 -15.01 -15.64 -5.22
C PRO A 50 -14.52 -14.41 -5.98
N GLU A 51 -15.17 -13.27 -5.77
CA GLU A 51 -14.85 -12.02 -6.46
C GLU A 51 -13.45 -11.50 -6.13
N GLU A 52 -12.98 -11.77 -4.90
CA GLU A 52 -11.65 -11.32 -4.46
C GLU A 52 -10.59 -12.42 -4.54
N LEU A 53 -10.97 -13.64 -4.91
CA LEU A 53 -10.04 -14.74 -5.14
C LEU A 53 -9.61 -14.89 -6.60
N GLU A 54 -10.25 -14.19 -7.52
CA GLU A 54 -9.98 -14.27 -8.95
C GLU A 54 -8.58 -13.74 -9.25
N GLU A 55 -7.75 -14.58 -9.89
CA GLU A 55 -6.32 -14.27 -10.06
C GLU A 55 -5.98 -13.60 -11.38
N GLU A 56 -6.81 -13.76 -12.41
CA GLU A 56 -6.54 -13.18 -13.73
C GLU A 56 -6.37 -11.66 -13.61
N ASP A 57 -5.25 -11.14 -14.12
CA ASP A 57 -4.88 -9.71 -14.06
C ASP A 57 -4.93 -9.14 -12.64
N ALA A 58 -4.78 -9.99 -11.62
CA ALA A 58 -4.93 -9.61 -10.21
C ALA A 58 -6.27 -8.92 -9.92
N VAL A 59 -7.33 -9.28 -10.65
CA VAL A 59 -8.61 -8.59 -10.54
C VAL A 59 -9.23 -8.74 -9.15
N GLY A 60 -9.07 -9.89 -8.52
CA GLY A 60 -9.57 -10.12 -7.16
C GLY A 60 -8.92 -9.20 -6.14
N VAL A 61 -7.60 -9.06 -6.21
CA VAL A 61 -6.84 -8.15 -5.34
C VAL A 61 -7.20 -6.69 -5.65
N ARG A 62 -7.39 -6.35 -6.91
CA ARG A 62 -7.80 -4.99 -7.30
C ARG A 62 -9.22 -4.65 -6.81
N ARG A 63 -10.12 -5.62 -6.80
CA ARG A 63 -11.46 -5.46 -6.20
C ARG A 63 -11.37 -5.23 -4.70
N ALA A 64 -10.52 -5.99 -4.01
CA ALA A 64 -10.28 -5.80 -2.58
C ALA A 64 -9.71 -4.41 -2.30
N ALA A 65 -8.75 -3.97 -3.10
CA ALA A 65 -8.17 -2.63 -2.98
C ALA A 65 -9.22 -1.54 -3.16
N LEU A 66 -10.08 -1.67 -4.18
CA LEU A 66 -11.17 -0.71 -4.40
C LEU A 66 -12.10 -0.63 -3.18
N ARG A 67 -12.48 -1.77 -2.64
CA ARG A 67 -13.31 -1.85 -1.43
C ARG A 67 -12.65 -1.12 -0.27
N ARG A 68 -11.36 -1.35 -0.04
CA ARG A 68 -10.64 -0.75 1.08
C ARG A 68 -10.35 0.74 0.89
N LEU A 69 -10.09 1.17 -0.32
CA LEU A 69 -9.92 2.59 -0.63
C LEU A 69 -11.18 3.37 -0.28
N GLN A 70 -12.35 2.82 -0.62
CA GLN A 70 -13.62 3.44 -0.28
C GLN A 70 -13.88 3.43 1.22
N ALA A 71 -13.63 2.31 1.89
CA ALA A 71 -13.92 2.16 3.32
C ALA A 71 -12.94 2.94 4.20
N GLU A 72 -11.63 2.86 3.91
CA GLU A 72 -10.59 3.43 4.75
C GLU A 72 -10.34 4.91 4.45
N LEU A 73 -10.30 5.29 3.18
CA LEU A 73 -10.01 6.65 2.75
C LEU A 73 -11.26 7.44 2.37
N GLY A 74 -12.44 6.82 2.41
CA GLY A 74 -13.69 7.50 2.12
C GLY A 74 -13.84 8.02 0.70
N ILE A 75 -13.14 7.41 -0.26
CA ILE A 75 -13.20 7.84 -1.65
C ILE A 75 -14.58 7.51 -2.22
N PRO A 76 -15.29 8.49 -2.81
CA PRO A 76 -16.61 8.24 -3.41
C PRO A 76 -16.55 7.20 -4.54
N GLN A 77 -17.59 6.36 -4.62
CA GLN A 77 -17.66 5.27 -5.60
C GLN A 77 -17.59 5.76 -7.05
N ASP A 78 -18.09 6.95 -7.32
CA ASP A 78 -18.11 7.51 -8.67
C ASP A 78 -16.78 8.12 -9.10
N GLN A 79 -15.83 8.24 -8.18
CA GLN A 79 -14.52 8.83 -8.49
C GLN A 79 -13.46 7.80 -8.86
N ILE A 80 -13.64 6.53 -8.50
CA ILE A 80 -12.64 5.51 -8.72
C ILE A 80 -13.29 4.18 -9.14
N SER A 81 -12.64 3.49 -10.06
CA SER A 81 -13.05 2.17 -10.49
C SER A 81 -11.82 1.25 -10.58
N ILE A 82 -12.07 -0.02 -10.82
CA ILE A 82 -11.00 -1.02 -10.98
C ILE A 82 -10.00 -0.67 -12.08
N LYS A 83 -10.46 0.03 -13.12
CA LYS A 83 -9.60 0.46 -14.24
C LYS A 83 -8.52 1.44 -13.80
N ASP A 84 -8.75 2.17 -12.71
CA ASP A 84 -7.80 3.15 -12.19
C ASP A 84 -6.69 2.49 -11.36
N ILE A 85 -6.83 1.20 -11.04
CA ILE A 85 -5.90 0.47 -10.17
C ILE A 85 -5.01 -0.42 -11.04
N THR A 86 -3.73 -0.05 -11.14
CA THR A 86 -2.75 -0.80 -11.91
C THR A 86 -2.03 -1.80 -11.03
N PHE A 87 -2.01 -3.06 -11.43
CA PHE A 87 -1.20 -4.08 -10.79
C PHE A 87 0.23 -3.96 -11.31
N MET A 88 1.17 -3.60 -10.43
CA MET A 88 2.56 -3.37 -10.80
C MET A 88 3.41 -4.63 -10.67
N THR A 89 3.46 -5.22 -9.50
CA THR A 89 4.30 -6.39 -9.23
C THR A 89 3.90 -7.03 -7.90
N ARG A 90 4.59 -8.12 -7.55
CA ARG A 90 4.38 -8.82 -6.28
C ARG A 90 5.69 -8.97 -5.53
N LYS A 91 5.60 -9.04 -4.21
CA LYS A 91 6.73 -9.26 -3.33
C LYS A 91 6.38 -10.31 -2.28
N TYR A 92 7.23 -11.32 -2.15
CA TYR A 92 7.16 -12.27 -1.03
C TYR A 92 7.81 -11.64 0.19
N GLN A 93 7.15 -11.72 1.32
CA GLN A 93 7.73 -11.26 2.57
C GLN A 93 7.31 -12.15 3.73
N LYS A 94 8.23 -12.31 4.65
CA LYS A 94 8.02 -12.98 5.93
C LYS A 94 8.54 -12.06 7.00
N CYS A 95 7.65 -11.56 7.83
CA CYS A 95 8.00 -10.62 8.88
C CYS A 95 7.31 -11.05 10.16
N GLN A 96 8.07 -11.17 11.24
CA GLN A 96 7.52 -11.47 12.54
C GLN A 96 7.50 -10.19 13.37
N SER A 97 6.29 -9.77 13.78
CA SER A 97 6.13 -8.56 14.58
C SER A 97 6.45 -8.79 16.06
N ASP A 98 6.21 -10.02 16.53
CA ASP A 98 6.60 -10.46 17.89
C ASP A 98 6.74 -11.98 17.92
N ALA A 99 6.82 -12.58 19.12
CA ALA A 99 7.01 -14.04 19.28
C ALA A 99 5.80 -14.86 18.82
N VAL A 100 4.61 -14.25 18.68
CA VAL A 100 3.35 -14.94 18.38
C VAL A 100 2.80 -14.54 17.02
N TRP A 101 2.96 -13.27 16.62
CA TRP A 101 2.35 -12.68 15.45
C TRP A 101 3.39 -12.41 14.36
N GLY A 102 3.06 -12.76 13.14
CA GLY A 102 3.91 -12.49 12.01
C GLY A 102 3.14 -12.55 10.70
N ASP A 103 3.74 -12.00 9.66
CA ASP A 103 3.22 -12.03 8.30
C ASP A 103 4.04 -12.98 7.44
N HIS A 104 3.36 -13.86 6.72
CA HIS A 104 3.90 -14.71 5.69
C HIS A 104 3.05 -14.48 4.45
N GLU A 105 3.51 -13.61 3.56
CA GLU A 105 2.62 -12.93 2.63
C GLU A 105 3.21 -12.81 1.24
N ILE A 106 2.34 -12.98 0.23
CA ILE A 106 2.59 -12.47 -1.12
C ILE A 106 1.89 -11.11 -1.19
N GLY A 107 2.68 -10.05 -1.23
CA GLY A 107 2.19 -8.69 -1.29
C GLY A 107 2.08 -8.18 -2.72
N TYR A 108 0.88 -7.79 -3.11
CA TYR A 108 0.62 -7.18 -4.41
C TYR A 108 0.81 -5.67 -4.30
N LEU A 109 1.61 -5.11 -5.20
CA LEU A 109 1.84 -3.67 -5.27
C LEU A 109 0.94 -3.09 -6.36
N LEU A 110 0.06 -2.19 -5.96
CA LEU A 110 -0.94 -1.56 -6.82
C LEU A 110 -0.71 -0.06 -6.85
N LEU A 111 -0.93 0.54 -8.01
CA LEU A 111 -0.71 1.97 -8.21
C LEU A 111 -1.97 2.63 -8.74
N VAL A 112 -2.31 3.79 -8.17
CA VAL A 112 -3.37 4.68 -8.64
C VAL A 112 -2.75 6.06 -8.83
N ARG A 113 -3.02 6.71 -9.96
CA ARG A 113 -2.64 8.09 -10.19
C ARG A 113 -3.87 8.87 -10.61
N LYS A 114 -4.47 9.55 -9.66
CA LYS A 114 -5.73 10.27 -9.87
C LYS A 114 -5.95 11.27 -8.76
N ASP A 115 -6.61 12.38 -9.06
CA ASP A 115 -7.05 13.33 -8.05
C ASP A 115 -8.37 12.85 -7.46
N LEU A 116 -8.39 12.58 -6.17
CA LEU A 116 -9.52 11.96 -5.48
C LEU A 116 -9.89 12.76 -4.24
N THR A 117 -11.19 12.75 -3.91
CA THR A 117 -11.68 13.31 -2.66
C THR A 117 -11.46 12.29 -1.54
N LEU A 118 -10.86 12.72 -0.43
CA LEU A 118 -10.56 11.86 0.70
C LEU A 118 -11.38 12.27 1.92
N ASN A 119 -11.91 11.26 2.61
CA ASN A 119 -12.56 11.42 3.91
C ASN A 119 -12.21 10.19 4.77
N PRO A 120 -10.96 10.12 5.27
CA PRO A 120 -10.46 8.94 5.96
C PRO A 120 -11.23 8.61 7.24
N ASP A 121 -11.36 7.31 7.51
CA ASP A 121 -11.90 6.81 8.77
C ASP A 121 -10.88 7.06 9.89
N PRO A 122 -11.22 7.88 10.91
CA PRO A 122 -10.28 8.20 11.98
C PRO A 122 -9.91 7.00 12.85
N ARG A 123 -10.66 5.90 12.78
CA ARG A 123 -10.31 4.66 13.47
C ARG A 123 -9.14 3.94 12.80
N GLU A 124 -8.90 4.22 11.52
CA GLU A 124 -7.83 3.61 10.72
C GLU A 124 -6.66 4.57 10.51
N VAL A 125 -6.95 5.84 10.27
CA VAL A 125 -6.00 6.85 9.81
C VAL A 125 -5.99 8.03 10.79
N ARG A 126 -4.84 8.27 11.42
CA ARG A 126 -4.65 9.41 12.32
C ARG A 126 -4.51 10.72 11.53
N SER A 127 -3.69 10.67 10.48
CA SER A 127 -3.45 11.83 9.63
C SER A 127 -2.98 11.35 8.25
N TYR A 128 -3.03 12.23 7.28
CA TYR A 128 -2.54 11.95 5.93
C TYR A 128 -2.04 13.22 5.27
N SER A 129 -1.13 13.06 4.31
CA SER A 129 -0.69 14.16 3.47
C SER A 129 -0.17 13.63 2.14
N TYR A 130 -0.25 14.49 1.12
CA TYR A 130 0.41 14.21 -0.15
C TYR A 130 1.84 14.72 -0.06
N MET A 131 2.79 13.85 -0.40
CA MET A 131 4.22 14.12 -0.28
C MET A 131 4.91 14.04 -1.63
N SER A 132 5.80 15.00 -1.90
CA SER A 132 6.71 14.91 -3.03
C SER A 132 7.76 13.83 -2.78
N GLN A 133 8.53 13.49 -3.82
CA GLN A 133 9.66 12.58 -3.67
C GLN A 133 10.64 13.07 -2.60
N GLU A 134 10.94 14.38 -2.60
CA GLU A 134 11.82 14.98 -1.59
C GLU A 134 11.26 14.87 -0.18
N ASP A 135 9.95 15.07 -0.02
CA ASP A 135 9.28 14.95 1.28
C ASP A 135 9.39 13.53 1.82
N VAL A 136 9.21 12.52 0.96
CA VAL A 136 9.32 11.12 1.34
C VAL A 136 10.76 10.78 1.72
N GLN A 137 11.74 11.25 0.97
CA GLN A 137 13.16 11.06 1.32
C GLN A 137 13.48 11.71 2.67
N GLY A 138 12.94 12.90 2.92
CA GLY A 138 13.08 13.57 4.22
C GLY A 138 12.46 12.78 5.35
N LEU A 139 11.30 12.14 5.11
CA LEU A 139 10.67 11.26 6.09
C LEU A 139 11.55 10.05 6.41
N LEU A 140 12.14 9.41 5.40
CA LEU A 140 13.06 8.30 5.59
C LEU A 140 14.30 8.73 6.41
N ASP A 141 14.82 9.92 6.16
CA ASP A 141 15.95 10.45 6.90
C ASP A 141 15.60 10.69 8.37
N ARG A 142 14.41 11.23 8.64
CA ARG A 142 13.94 11.45 10.03
C ARG A 142 13.76 10.12 10.75
N GLU A 143 13.24 9.09 10.07
CA GLU A 143 13.11 7.76 10.66
C GLU A 143 14.48 7.17 10.99
N ALA A 144 15.46 7.35 10.11
CA ALA A 144 16.83 6.88 10.35
C ALA A 144 17.48 7.54 11.57
N ARG A 145 17.08 8.79 11.88
CA ARG A 145 17.54 9.52 13.07
C ARG A 145 16.70 9.25 14.31
N GLY A 146 15.69 8.39 14.22
CA GLY A 146 14.80 8.06 15.33
C GLY A 146 13.72 9.10 15.62
N ALA A 147 13.54 10.10 14.75
CA ALA A 147 12.55 11.17 14.97
C ALA A 147 11.13 10.78 14.53
N GLU A 148 11.00 9.81 13.64
CA GLU A 148 9.72 9.33 13.12
C GLU A 148 9.73 7.81 13.03
N LYS A 149 8.53 7.21 12.93
CA LYS A 149 8.36 5.76 12.77
C LYS A 149 7.68 5.47 11.45
N ILE A 150 8.25 4.54 10.71
CA ILE A 150 7.74 4.12 9.39
C ILE A 150 7.56 2.61 9.41
N THR A 151 6.48 2.10 8.80
CA THR A 151 6.31 0.66 8.65
C THR A 151 7.42 0.10 7.77
N ARG A 152 7.86 -1.12 8.07
CA ARG A 152 8.97 -1.76 7.32
C ARG A 152 8.61 -1.93 5.84
N TRP A 153 7.38 -2.33 5.55
CA TRP A 153 6.96 -2.56 4.17
C TRP A 153 6.92 -1.27 3.37
N PHE A 154 6.54 -0.14 3.98
CA PHE A 154 6.54 1.15 3.29
C PHE A 154 7.95 1.61 2.99
N ARG A 155 8.86 1.53 3.96
CA ARG A 155 10.27 1.89 3.73
C ARG A 155 10.87 1.07 2.59
N SER A 156 10.72 -0.25 2.66
CA SER A 156 11.21 -1.16 1.63
C SER A 156 10.60 -0.87 0.26
N MET A 157 9.30 -0.60 0.23
CA MET A 157 8.58 -0.26 -1.00
C MET A 157 9.13 1.02 -1.64
N VAL A 158 9.36 2.06 -0.83
CA VAL A 158 9.93 3.32 -1.32
C VAL A 158 11.29 3.08 -1.94
N GLU A 159 12.18 2.41 -1.21
CA GLU A 159 13.55 2.21 -1.65
C GLU A 159 13.64 1.29 -2.87
N ASP A 160 12.87 0.21 -2.91
CA ASP A 160 12.99 -0.81 -3.94
C ASP A 160 12.14 -0.52 -5.19
N PHE A 161 11.03 0.20 -5.04
CA PHE A 161 10.06 0.37 -6.13
C PHE A 161 9.70 1.81 -6.41
N LEU A 162 9.29 2.59 -5.42
CA LEU A 162 8.74 3.92 -5.67
C LEU A 162 9.76 4.91 -6.21
N LEU A 163 10.98 4.89 -5.69
CA LEU A 163 12.01 5.80 -6.18
C LEU A 163 12.32 5.57 -7.66
N PRO A 164 12.50 4.32 -8.14
CA PRO A 164 12.64 4.07 -9.57
C PRO A 164 11.42 4.44 -10.41
N TRP A 165 10.20 4.27 -9.88
CA TRP A 165 8.98 4.55 -10.64
C TRP A 165 8.66 6.05 -10.73
N TRP A 166 9.07 6.82 -9.73
CA TRP A 166 8.62 8.22 -9.58
C TRP A 166 8.84 9.09 -10.82
N PRO A 167 9.98 9.03 -11.52
CA PRO A 167 10.16 9.82 -12.73
C PRO A 167 9.25 9.42 -13.90
N TYR A 168 8.61 8.25 -13.82
CA TYR A 168 7.84 7.65 -14.91
C TYR A 168 6.35 7.49 -14.58
N LEU A 169 5.84 8.26 -13.61
CA LEU A 169 4.45 8.09 -13.16
C LEU A 169 3.40 8.37 -14.25
N GLU A 170 3.74 9.10 -15.29
CA GLU A 170 2.83 9.35 -16.39
C GLU A 170 2.64 8.12 -17.30
N ASP A 171 3.65 7.25 -17.35
CA ASP A 171 3.57 5.96 -18.02
C ASP A 171 4.42 4.93 -17.28
N VAL A 172 3.80 4.16 -16.40
CA VAL A 172 4.48 3.15 -15.59
C VAL A 172 4.56 1.78 -16.27
N SER A 173 4.06 1.65 -17.49
CA SER A 173 4.02 0.35 -18.18
C SER A 173 5.38 -0.36 -18.26
N PRO A 174 6.54 0.31 -18.37
CA PRO A 174 7.83 -0.39 -18.34
C PRO A 174 8.11 -1.12 -17.02
N PHE A 175 7.43 -0.77 -15.94
CA PHE A 175 7.65 -1.36 -14.61
C PHE A 175 6.59 -2.39 -14.23
N VAL A 176 5.60 -2.62 -15.08
CA VAL A 176 4.55 -3.61 -14.83
C VAL A 176 5.12 -5.01 -15.05
N GLU A 177 5.09 -5.83 -14.02
CA GLU A 177 5.71 -7.16 -13.99
C GLU A 177 4.73 -8.20 -13.44
N PRO A 178 3.67 -8.57 -14.19
CA PRO A 178 2.58 -9.37 -13.64
C PRO A 178 2.97 -10.79 -13.23
N ASP A 179 4.06 -11.32 -13.79
CA ASP A 179 4.49 -12.70 -13.53
C ASP A 179 5.61 -12.78 -12.49
N LYS A 180 6.09 -11.65 -12.01
CA LYS A 180 7.23 -11.62 -11.10
C LYS A 180 6.80 -11.60 -9.64
N ILE A 181 7.57 -12.29 -8.80
CA ILE A 181 7.46 -12.20 -7.34
C ILE A 181 8.87 -11.97 -6.79
N TYR A 182 9.11 -10.76 -6.30
CA TYR A 182 10.41 -10.43 -5.69
C TYR A 182 10.57 -11.16 -4.37
N GLY A 183 11.77 -11.63 -4.08
CA GLY A 183 12.09 -12.30 -2.84
C GLY A 183 11.82 -13.81 -2.81
N LEU A 184 11.32 -14.36 -3.91
CA LEU A 184 11.19 -15.80 -4.06
C LEU A 184 12.38 -16.38 -4.80
#